data_11a52f00ef5988739f61b04687c7c2e7
#
_entry.id   11a52f00ef5988739f61b04687c7c2e7
#
_cell.length_a   1.000
_cell.length_b   1.000
_cell.length_c   1.000
_cell.angle_alpha   90.00
_cell.angle_beta   90.00
_cell.angle_gamma   90.00
#
_symmetry.space_group_name_H-M   'P 1'
#
loop_
_entity.id
_entity.type
_entity.pdbx_description
1 polymer ?
#
loop_
_entity_poly.entity_id
_entity_poly.type
_entity_poly.pdbx_seq_one_letter_code
_entity_poly.pdbx_strand_id
1 'polypeptide(L)'
;LLSYLGVDIISHVIQMGAARVPAGATRPTPDQLDRVDENQVRCFDPDASEAMITEIKAAAKDGDSLGGVVEVLGFGVPVGLGSHVHWDRKLDALLSRAIMSIQAVKGVEIGDGFEVAGRRGSVAHDPISWDADAGDYRRGSTLAGGTEGGISTGELLVVRAAMKPLATLNVPTLETVDTVTKESTVSFKERTDVTAVPAMGVVAETMVALVLAAEAQRKFGGDSLSEFVRNAEAYTATLP
;
A
#
# COMPACT_ATOMS: atom_id res chain seq x y z
N LEU A 1 -0.41 -18.99 -4.34
CA LEU A 1 0.95 -19.26 -3.87
C LEU A 1 1.17 -18.70 -2.45
N LEU A 2 0.85 -17.42 -2.24
CA LEU A 2 1.06 -16.76 -0.95
C LEU A 2 0.23 -17.38 0.19
N SER A 3 -0.99 -17.80 -0.07
CA SER A 3 -1.85 -18.48 0.92
C SER A 3 -1.24 -19.76 1.49
N TYR A 4 -0.41 -20.48 0.72
CA TYR A 4 0.32 -21.65 1.21
C TYR A 4 1.49 -21.29 2.15
N LEU A 5 1.86 -20.03 2.22
CA LEU A 5 2.83 -19.50 3.17
C LEU A 5 2.15 -18.79 4.36
N GLY A 6 0.81 -18.79 4.43
CA GLY A 6 0.06 -18.05 5.43
C GLY A 6 0.12 -16.53 5.27
N VAL A 7 0.35 -16.05 4.04
CA VAL A 7 0.42 -14.61 3.74
C VAL A 7 -0.95 -14.11 3.29
N ASP A 8 -1.46 -13.12 4.02
CA ASP A 8 -2.66 -12.37 3.67
C ASP A 8 -2.29 -10.92 3.31
N ILE A 9 -2.94 -10.40 2.26
CA ILE A 9 -2.74 -9.03 1.82
C ILE A 9 -4.10 -8.35 1.72
N ILE A 10 -4.24 -7.22 2.37
CA ILE A 10 -5.45 -6.41 2.38
C ILE A 10 -5.10 -4.95 2.15
N SER A 11 -6.06 -4.14 1.74
CA SER A 11 -5.89 -2.69 1.63
C SER A 11 -7.08 -1.95 2.18
N HIS A 12 -6.85 -0.72 2.64
CA HIS A 12 -7.92 0.20 3.00
C HIS A 12 -7.54 1.63 2.63
N VAL A 13 -8.55 2.48 2.46
CA VAL A 13 -8.35 3.91 2.18
C VAL A 13 -8.06 4.65 3.48
N ILE A 14 -6.97 5.41 3.50
CA ILE A 14 -6.57 6.21 4.67
C ILE A 14 -6.67 7.71 4.43
N GLN A 15 -6.90 8.13 3.17
CA GLN A 15 -7.14 9.54 2.83
C GLN A 15 -7.99 9.65 1.55
N MET A 16 -8.89 10.63 1.53
CA MET A 16 -9.67 11.04 0.36
C MET A 16 -9.78 12.57 0.36
N GLY A 17 -9.19 13.23 -0.63
CA GLY A 17 -9.07 14.69 -0.59
C GLY A 17 -8.41 15.16 0.70
N ALA A 18 -9.08 16.05 1.43
CA ALA A 18 -8.61 16.56 2.72
C ALA A 18 -8.93 15.64 3.92
N ALA A 19 -9.90 14.72 3.77
CA ALA A 19 -10.31 13.81 4.85
C ALA A 19 -9.26 12.70 5.05
N ARG A 20 -8.85 12.47 6.29
CA ARG A 20 -7.79 11.51 6.67
C ARG A 20 -8.17 10.66 7.87
N VAL A 21 -7.69 9.44 7.87
CA VAL A 21 -7.61 8.61 9.08
C VAL A 21 -6.62 9.25 10.06
N PRO A 22 -6.96 9.37 11.37
CA PRO A 22 -6.05 9.92 12.37
C PRO A 22 -4.74 9.14 12.47
N ALA A 23 -3.64 9.83 12.79
CA ALA A 23 -2.37 9.18 13.07
C ALA A 23 -2.51 8.20 14.25
N GLY A 24 -1.99 6.99 14.10
CA GLY A 24 -2.08 5.94 15.14
C GLY A 24 -3.44 5.24 15.23
N ALA A 25 -4.36 5.48 14.29
CA ALA A 25 -5.61 4.72 14.22
C ALA A 25 -5.35 3.22 14.02
N THR A 26 -6.29 2.41 14.48
CA THR A 26 -6.23 0.95 14.33
C THR A 26 -6.30 0.55 12.87
N ARG A 27 -5.39 -0.31 12.44
CA ARG A 27 -5.38 -0.93 11.12
C ARG A 27 -6.32 -2.14 11.11
N PRO A 28 -6.99 -2.43 9.97
CA PRO A 28 -7.73 -3.66 9.82
C PRO A 28 -6.82 -4.89 9.82
N THR A 29 -7.35 -6.01 10.26
CA THR A 29 -6.74 -7.34 10.17
C THR A 29 -7.43 -8.18 9.09
N PRO A 30 -6.84 -9.29 8.58
CA PRO A 30 -7.43 -10.08 7.50
C PRO A 30 -8.86 -10.58 7.78
N ASP A 31 -9.18 -10.90 9.02
CA ASP A 31 -10.54 -11.31 9.45
C ASP A 31 -11.56 -10.16 9.43
N GLN A 32 -11.11 -8.93 9.25
CA GLN A 32 -11.95 -7.72 9.16
C GLN A 32 -12.10 -7.19 7.72
N LEU A 33 -11.61 -7.94 6.73
CA LEU A 33 -11.65 -7.51 5.32
C LEU A 33 -13.07 -7.27 4.83
N ASP A 34 -14.03 -8.13 5.22
CA ASP A 34 -15.45 -7.95 4.84
C ASP A 34 -15.99 -6.58 5.29
N ARG A 35 -15.60 -6.11 6.47
CA ARG A 35 -15.99 -4.79 6.98
C ARG A 35 -15.39 -3.65 6.15
N VAL A 36 -14.18 -3.84 5.63
CA VAL A 36 -13.54 -2.86 4.72
C VAL A 36 -14.27 -2.86 3.37
N ASP A 37 -14.56 -4.04 2.82
CA ASP A 37 -15.19 -4.18 1.50
C ASP A 37 -16.64 -3.72 1.47
N GLU A 38 -17.39 -3.88 2.56
CA GLU A 38 -18.75 -3.37 2.71
C GLU A 38 -18.80 -1.84 2.88
N ASN A 39 -17.69 -1.19 3.23
CA ASN A 39 -17.62 0.26 3.38
C ASN A 39 -17.58 0.95 2.01
N GLN A 40 -18.42 1.98 1.82
CA GLN A 40 -18.57 2.70 0.54
C GLN A 40 -17.26 3.27 -0.04
N VAL A 41 -16.31 3.61 0.81
CA VAL A 41 -15.00 4.17 0.43
C VAL A 41 -13.83 3.27 0.83
N ARG A 42 -14.12 2.01 1.26
CA ARG A 42 -13.10 1.07 1.75
C ARG A 42 -12.22 1.63 2.88
N CYS A 43 -12.76 2.49 3.74
CA CYS A 43 -12.07 3.03 4.91
C CYS A 43 -12.48 2.24 6.16
N PHE A 44 -11.49 1.74 6.92
CA PHE A 44 -11.74 0.95 8.13
C PHE A 44 -12.22 1.80 9.31
N ASP A 45 -11.73 3.05 9.40
CA ASP A 45 -12.12 4.01 10.43
C ASP A 45 -13.49 4.63 10.09
N PRO A 46 -14.52 4.49 10.96
CA PRO A 46 -15.87 4.94 10.64
C PRO A 46 -16.00 6.46 10.56
N ASP A 47 -15.32 7.21 11.43
CA ASP A 47 -15.40 8.67 11.45
C ASP A 47 -14.71 9.27 10.23
N ALA A 48 -13.53 8.75 9.88
CA ALA A 48 -12.82 9.13 8.65
C ALA A 48 -13.64 8.74 7.39
N SER A 49 -14.31 7.59 7.39
CA SER A 49 -15.19 7.17 6.30
C SER A 49 -16.31 8.18 6.04
N GLU A 50 -17.00 8.65 7.09
CA GLU A 50 -18.06 9.67 6.97
C GLU A 50 -17.51 10.99 6.44
N ALA A 51 -16.32 11.42 6.93
CA ALA A 51 -15.65 12.61 6.43
C ALA A 51 -15.27 12.48 4.94
N MET A 52 -14.74 11.31 4.51
CA MET A 52 -14.42 11.02 3.11
C MET A 52 -15.66 11.03 2.22
N ILE A 53 -16.77 10.47 2.65
CA ILE A 53 -18.06 10.49 1.92
C ILE A 53 -18.55 11.92 1.77
N THR A 54 -18.40 12.75 2.79
CA THR A 54 -18.76 14.16 2.77
C THR A 54 -17.92 14.92 1.75
N GLU A 55 -16.63 14.69 1.72
CA GLU A 55 -15.68 15.29 0.76
C GLU A 55 -16.03 14.90 -0.69
N ILE A 56 -16.34 13.61 -0.93
CA ILE A 56 -16.80 13.14 -2.25
C ILE A 56 -18.08 13.84 -2.71
N LYS A 57 -19.06 14.01 -1.80
CA LYS A 57 -20.31 14.70 -2.13
C LYS A 57 -20.08 16.18 -2.47
N ALA A 58 -19.16 16.84 -1.76
CA ALA A 58 -18.79 18.23 -2.04
C ALA A 58 -18.12 18.34 -3.42
N ALA A 59 -17.10 17.53 -3.70
CA ALA A 59 -16.41 17.50 -4.99
C ALA A 59 -17.37 17.17 -6.16
N ALA A 60 -18.29 16.22 -5.94
CA ALA A 60 -19.32 15.89 -6.95
C ALA A 60 -20.22 17.08 -7.30
N LYS A 61 -20.62 17.86 -6.28
CA LYS A 61 -21.43 19.07 -6.45
C LYS A 61 -20.68 20.15 -7.22
N ASP A 62 -19.38 20.27 -6.98
CA ASP A 62 -18.53 21.26 -7.64
C ASP A 62 -18.08 20.80 -9.05
N GLY A 63 -18.38 19.55 -9.42
CA GLY A 63 -17.97 18.95 -10.71
C GLY A 63 -16.48 18.63 -10.78
N ASP A 64 -15.84 18.46 -9.63
CA ASP A 64 -14.40 18.21 -9.44
C ASP A 64 -14.11 16.72 -9.17
N SER A 65 -12.84 16.39 -9.03
CA SER A 65 -12.35 15.05 -8.74
C SER A 65 -11.41 15.04 -7.53
N LEU A 66 -11.32 13.88 -6.87
CA LEU A 66 -10.51 13.69 -5.69
C LEU A 66 -9.45 12.59 -5.88
N GLY A 67 -8.25 12.88 -5.41
CA GLY A 67 -7.23 11.88 -5.13
C GLY A 67 -7.30 11.40 -3.70
N GLY A 68 -6.36 10.54 -3.32
CA GLY A 68 -6.26 10.05 -1.95
C GLY A 68 -5.12 9.07 -1.77
N VAL A 69 -5.09 8.44 -0.62
CA VAL A 69 -4.05 7.49 -0.23
C VAL A 69 -4.69 6.19 0.26
N VAL A 70 -4.16 5.08 -0.22
CA VAL A 70 -4.45 3.75 0.31
C VAL A 70 -3.25 3.21 1.07
N GLU A 71 -3.51 2.40 2.08
CA GLU A 71 -2.52 1.60 2.79
C GLU A 71 -2.76 0.13 2.45
N VAL A 72 -1.72 -0.56 1.98
CA VAL A 72 -1.71 -2.01 1.75
C VAL A 72 -0.94 -2.65 2.89
N LEU A 73 -1.54 -3.66 3.49
CA LEU A 73 -1.03 -4.39 4.65
C LEU A 73 -0.76 -5.84 4.26
N GLY A 74 0.46 -6.32 4.50
CA GLY A 74 0.83 -7.72 4.28
C GLY A 74 1.13 -8.41 5.61
N PHE A 75 0.32 -9.41 5.94
CA PHE A 75 0.44 -10.22 7.15
C PHE A 75 1.11 -11.55 6.84
N GLY A 76 1.87 -12.09 7.80
CA GLY A 76 2.52 -13.38 7.66
C GLY A 76 3.61 -13.44 6.59
N VAL A 77 4.13 -12.30 6.15
CA VAL A 77 5.19 -12.25 5.13
C VAL A 77 6.46 -12.90 5.69
N PRO A 78 6.98 -13.98 5.07
CA PRO A 78 8.19 -14.66 5.57
C PRO A 78 9.38 -13.72 5.66
N VAL A 79 10.23 -13.91 6.67
CA VAL A 79 11.51 -13.20 6.80
C VAL A 79 12.39 -13.44 5.58
N GLY A 80 13.03 -12.38 5.07
CA GLY A 80 14.09 -12.49 4.07
C GLY A 80 13.61 -12.56 2.61
N LEU A 81 12.35 -12.23 2.28
CA LEU A 81 11.96 -11.97 0.89
C LEU A 81 12.62 -10.68 0.39
N GLY A 82 13.03 -10.66 -0.86
CA GLY A 82 13.89 -9.61 -1.40
C GLY A 82 15.36 -9.98 -1.28
N SER A 83 16.25 -9.00 -1.41
CA SER A 83 17.70 -9.23 -1.30
C SER A 83 18.42 -7.96 -0.83
N HIS A 84 19.40 -8.13 0.05
CA HIS A 84 20.30 -7.05 0.49
C HIS A 84 21.54 -6.88 -0.41
N VAL A 85 21.72 -7.78 -1.38
CA VAL A 85 22.97 -7.85 -2.18
C VAL A 85 23.01 -6.78 -3.27
N HIS A 86 21.92 -6.60 -4.00
CA HIS A 86 21.81 -5.66 -5.11
C HIS A 86 20.63 -4.73 -4.96
N TRP A 87 20.81 -3.47 -5.38
CA TRP A 87 19.79 -2.43 -5.28
C TRP A 87 18.49 -2.76 -6.01
N ASP A 88 18.56 -3.44 -7.16
CA ASP A 88 17.42 -3.81 -8.01
C ASP A 88 16.63 -5.03 -7.50
N ARG A 89 17.10 -5.68 -6.43
CA ARG A 89 16.47 -6.83 -5.77
C ARG A 89 15.94 -6.53 -4.37
N LYS A 90 16.08 -5.30 -3.92
CA LYS A 90 15.52 -4.88 -2.63
C LYS A 90 14.00 -4.95 -2.70
N LEU A 91 13.37 -5.52 -1.66
CA LEU A 91 11.93 -5.70 -1.60
C LEU A 91 11.19 -4.35 -1.64
N ASP A 92 11.66 -3.38 -0.88
CA ASP A 92 11.14 -2.00 -0.87
C ASP A 92 11.21 -1.34 -2.26
N ALA A 93 12.30 -1.54 -3.00
CA ALA A 93 12.45 -1.06 -4.36
C ALA A 93 11.49 -1.74 -5.35
N LEU A 94 11.32 -3.06 -5.24
CA LEU A 94 10.39 -3.83 -6.09
C LEU A 94 8.93 -3.44 -5.83
N LEU A 95 8.54 -3.30 -4.57
CA LEU A 95 7.22 -2.84 -4.16
C LEU A 95 6.95 -1.41 -4.67
N SER A 96 7.89 -0.50 -4.46
CA SER A 96 7.77 0.89 -4.92
C SER A 96 7.63 0.97 -6.44
N ARG A 97 8.42 0.19 -7.20
CA ARG A 97 8.32 0.10 -8.65
C ARG A 97 6.94 -0.38 -9.10
N ALA A 98 6.42 -1.44 -8.48
CA ALA A 98 5.14 -2.03 -8.84
C ALA A 98 3.98 -1.07 -8.56
N ILE A 99 3.95 -0.46 -7.37
CA ILE A 99 2.93 0.50 -6.98
C ILE A 99 3.00 1.78 -7.82
N MET A 100 4.19 2.31 -8.09
CA MET A 100 4.36 3.50 -8.93
C MET A 100 3.92 3.27 -10.38
N SER A 101 3.85 2.02 -10.85
CA SER A 101 3.37 1.69 -12.20
C SER A 101 1.86 1.78 -12.36
N ILE A 102 1.09 1.86 -11.26
CA ILE A 102 -0.37 1.98 -11.28
C ILE A 102 -0.74 3.37 -11.82
N GLN A 103 -1.75 3.43 -12.70
CA GLN A 103 -2.22 4.67 -13.29
C GLN A 103 -2.60 5.71 -12.22
N ALA A 104 -2.18 6.96 -12.44
CA ALA A 104 -2.41 8.10 -11.57
C ALA A 104 -1.73 8.06 -10.19
N VAL A 105 -1.02 7.00 -9.83
CA VAL A 105 -0.18 6.99 -8.63
C VAL A 105 1.02 7.93 -8.82
N LYS A 106 1.29 8.77 -7.82
CA LYS A 106 2.34 9.79 -7.81
C LYS A 106 3.24 9.75 -6.57
N GLY A 107 2.91 8.92 -5.60
CA GLY A 107 3.71 8.74 -4.41
C GLY A 107 3.60 7.32 -3.88
N VAL A 108 4.71 6.82 -3.32
CA VAL A 108 4.79 5.53 -2.63
C VAL A 108 5.57 5.75 -1.34
N GLU A 109 5.09 5.17 -0.26
CA GLU A 109 5.81 5.09 1.01
C GLU A 109 5.87 3.65 1.50
N ILE A 110 6.99 3.28 2.10
CA ILE A 110 7.17 2.04 2.83
C ILE A 110 7.23 2.39 4.32
N GLY A 111 6.33 1.81 5.12
CA GLY A 111 6.19 2.18 6.53
C GLY A 111 5.81 3.65 6.70
N ASP A 112 6.50 4.35 7.61
CA ASP A 112 6.26 5.76 7.89
C ASP A 112 6.90 6.74 6.88
N GLY A 113 7.60 6.22 5.87
CA GLY A 113 8.06 6.96 4.70
C GLY A 113 8.70 8.31 5.02
N PHE A 114 8.06 9.40 4.57
CA PHE A 114 8.58 10.76 4.78
C PHE A 114 8.56 11.22 6.24
N GLU A 115 7.69 10.66 7.09
CA GLU A 115 7.65 11.06 8.51
C GLU A 115 8.90 10.61 9.27
N VAL A 116 9.48 9.46 8.91
CA VAL A 116 10.73 8.98 9.51
C VAL A 116 11.88 9.96 9.31
N ALA A 117 11.93 10.63 8.16
CA ALA A 117 12.97 11.61 7.85
C ALA A 117 12.97 12.82 8.81
N GLY A 118 11.83 13.12 9.43
CA GLY A 118 11.71 14.18 10.44
C GLY A 118 12.07 13.75 11.87
N ARG A 119 12.28 12.45 12.11
CA ARG A 119 12.56 11.91 13.45
C ARG A 119 14.06 11.86 13.74
N ARG A 120 14.40 11.93 15.05
CA ARG A 120 15.77 11.60 15.48
C ARG A 120 15.99 10.10 15.42
N GLY A 121 17.21 9.65 15.11
CA GLY A 121 17.56 8.24 14.99
C GLY A 121 17.18 7.37 16.20
N SER A 122 17.20 7.94 17.39
CA SER A 122 16.81 7.24 18.62
C SER A 122 15.33 6.84 18.72
N VAL A 123 14.47 7.39 17.83
CA VAL A 123 13.02 7.13 17.78
C VAL A 123 12.51 6.85 16.36
N ALA A 124 13.42 6.56 15.43
CA ALA A 124 13.13 6.34 14.02
C ALA A 124 13.20 4.86 13.61
N HIS A 125 13.61 3.97 14.52
CA HIS A 125 13.81 2.55 14.24
C HIS A 125 12.91 1.68 15.10
N ASP A 126 12.58 0.50 14.60
CA ASP A 126 11.76 -0.48 15.30
C ASP A 126 12.63 -1.23 16.32
N PRO A 127 12.41 -1.05 17.65
CA PRO A 127 13.17 -1.75 18.66
C PRO A 127 12.88 -3.25 18.63
N ILE A 128 13.91 -4.07 18.83
CA ILE A 128 13.79 -5.53 18.88
C ILE A 128 13.79 -5.99 20.34
N SER A 129 12.87 -6.86 20.68
CA SER A 129 12.80 -7.55 21.97
C SER A 129 12.64 -9.05 21.78
N TRP A 130 12.96 -9.80 22.81
CA TRP A 130 12.69 -11.23 22.88
C TRP A 130 11.34 -11.46 23.54
N ASP A 131 10.45 -12.17 22.85
CA ASP A 131 9.19 -12.66 23.41
C ASP A 131 9.39 -14.09 23.93
N ALA A 132 9.46 -14.22 25.24
CA ALA A 132 9.73 -15.52 25.88
C ALA A 132 8.55 -16.49 25.76
N ASP A 133 7.33 -15.99 25.63
CA ASP A 133 6.13 -16.81 25.50
C ASP A 133 6.00 -17.37 24.09
N ALA A 134 6.35 -16.57 23.08
CA ALA A 134 6.38 -16.99 21.69
C ALA A 134 7.69 -17.72 21.32
N GLY A 135 8.76 -17.54 22.08
CA GLY A 135 10.09 -18.06 21.77
C GLY A 135 10.69 -17.44 20.51
N ASP A 136 10.44 -16.15 20.29
CA ASP A 136 10.78 -15.47 19.03
C ASP A 136 11.14 -13.99 19.25
N TYR A 137 11.81 -13.38 18.28
CA TYR A 137 12.08 -11.95 18.25
C TYR A 137 10.85 -11.18 17.78
N ARG A 138 10.57 -10.05 18.43
CA ARG A 138 9.47 -9.14 18.07
C ARG A 138 9.97 -7.72 17.92
N ARG A 139 9.37 -6.98 17.01
CA ARG A 139 9.58 -5.55 16.89
C ARG A 139 8.48 -4.79 17.62
N GLY A 140 8.87 -3.74 18.34
CA GLY A 140 7.94 -2.90 19.13
C GLY A 140 7.14 -1.92 18.31
N SER A 141 7.41 -1.79 17.01
CA SER A 141 6.73 -0.87 16.09
C SER A 141 6.87 -1.34 14.64
N THR A 142 6.21 -0.65 13.71
CA THR A 142 6.26 -0.94 12.26
C THR A 142 6.68 0.29 11.44
N LEU A 143 7.61 1.08 11.98
CA LEU A 143 8.06 2.34 11.36
C LEU A 143 8.74 2.08 10.01
N ALA A 144 9.52 1.00 9.93
CA ALA A 144 10.18 0.56 8.69
C ALA A 144 9.23 -0.14 7.70
N GLY A 145 7.98 -0.37 8.08
CA GLY A 145 6.97 -1.00 7.21
C GLY A 145 7.26 -2.44 6.85
N GLY A 146 7.86 -3.21 7.76
CA GLY A 146 8.12 -4.64 7.57
C GLY A 146 9.29 -4.96 6.62
N THR A 147 10.10 -3.96 6.25
CA THR A 147 11.29 -4.15 5.42
C THR A 147 12.50 -3.44 6.01
N GLU A 148 13.63 -4.12 6.09
CA GLU A 148 14.93 -3.54 6.46
C GLU A 148 16.03 -4.13 5.60
N GLY A 149 17.02 -3.33 5.24
CA GLY A 149 18.13 -3.76 4.41
C GLY A 149 17.74 -4.28 3.02
N GLY A 150 16.49 -4.07 2.59
CA GLY A 150 15.96 -4.55 1.31
C GLY A 150 15.34 -5.95 1.39
N ILE A 151 15.09 -6.47 2.59
CA ILE A 151 14.41 -7.75 2.82
C ILE A 151 13.25 -7.59 3.81
N SER A 152 12.29 -8.50 3.74
CA SER A 152 11.20 -8.57 4.73
C SER A 152 11.70 -9.01 6.09
N THR A 153 11.10 -8.48 7.15
CA THR A 153 11.49 -8.73 8.56
C THR A 153 10.63 -9.76 9.28
N GLY A 154 9.56 -10.25 8.65
CA GLY A 154 8.57 -11.10 9.30
C GLY A 154 7.43 -10.34 9.97
N GLU A 155 7.59 -9.03 10.14
CA GLU A 155 6.57 -8.15 10.71
C GLU A 155 5.59 -7.64 9.66
N LEU A 156 4.56 -6.90 10.10
CA LEU A 156 3.56 -6.32 9.22
C LEU A 156 4.19 -5.49 8.10
N LEU A 157 3.96 -5.91 6.87
CA LEU A 157 4.35 -5.13 5.70
C LEU A 157 3.35 -3.99 5.50
N VAL A 158 3.86 -2.75 5.39
CA VAL A 158 3.04 -1.54 5.20
C VAL A 158 3.53 -0.79 3.99
N VAL A 159 2.68 -0.69 2.97
CA VAL A 159 2.94 0.06 1.73
C VAL A 159 1.81 1.05 1.50
N ARG A 160 2.13 2.32 1.26
CA ARG A 160 1.13 3.35 0.93
C ARG A 160 1.27 3.81 -0.50
N ALA A 161 0.14 4.05 -1.15
CA ALA A 161 0.07 4.57 -2.51
C ALA A 161 -0.77 5.85 -2.55
N ALA A 162 -0.18 6.93 -3.06
CA ALA A 162 -0.86 8.21 -3.24
C ALA A 162 -1.28 8.39 -4.70
N MET A 163 -2.57 8.51 -4.93
CA MET A 163 -3.18 8.73 -6.24
C MET A 163 -3.57 10.20 -6.40
N LYS A 164 -3.16 10.82 -7.53
CA LYS A 164 -3.64 12.16 -7.87
C LYS A 164 -5.12 12.14 -8.27
N PRO A 165 -5.84 13.28 -8.18
CA PRO A 165 -7.18 13.44 -8.75
C PRO A 165 -7.21 13.06 -10.22
N LEU A 166 -8.38 12.63 -10.71
CA LEU A 166 -8.61 12.38 -12.13
C LEU A 166 -8.55 13.70 -12.89
N ALA A 167 -7.91 13.69 -14.07
CA ALA A 167 -7.69 14.91 -14.84
C ALA A 167 -8.93 15.35 -15.62
N THR A 168 -9.86 14.43 -15.87
CA THR A 168 -11.14 14.73 -16.52
C THR A 168 -12.13 15.25 -15.50
N LEU A 169 -12.75 16.40 -15.78
CA LEU A 169 -13.70 17.05 -14.87
C LEU A 169 -15.08 17.16 -15.51
N ASN A 170 -16.13 17.11 -14.68
CA ASN A 170 -17.50 17.36 -15.13
C ASN A 170 -17.76 18.84 -15.45
N VAL A 171 -16.97 19.74 -14.85
CA VAL A 171 -16.97 21.18 -15.14
C VAL A 171 -15.61 21.54 -15.73
N PRO A 172 -15.54 21.95 -17.02
CA PRO A 172 -14.29 22.33 -17.66
C PRO A 172 -13.71 23.60 -17.03
N THR A 173 -12.57 23.45 -16.33
CA THR A 173 -11.89 24.57 -15.66
C THR A 173 -10.40 24.63 -15.97
N LEU A 174 -9.83 23.55 -16.51
CA LEU A 174 -8.41 23.49 -16.80
C LEU A 174 -8.09 24.22 -18.10
N GLU A 175 -7.23 25.22 -18.00
CA GLU A 175 -6.70 25.93 -19.17
C GLU A 175 -5.86 24.97 -20.03
N THR A 176 -6.04 25.06 -21.33
CA THR A 176 -5.31 24.28 -22.33
C THR A 176 -5.12 25.09 -23.60
N VAL A 177 -4.62 24.49 -24.65
CA VAL A 177 -4.39 25.13 -25.96
C VAL A 177 -4.96 24.26 -27.07
N ASP A 178 -5.64 24.88 -28.03
CA ASP A 178 -6.03 24.21 -29.25
C ASP A 178 -4.79 23.84 -30.06
N THR A 179 -4.68 22.55 -30.42
CA THR A 179 -3.51 22.06 -31.13
C THR A 179 -3.37 22.52 -32.57
N VAL A 180 -4.44 23.03 -33.17
CA VAL A 180 -4.50 23.55 -34.55
C VAL A 180 -4.27 25.05 -34.56
N THR A 181 -5.13 25.79 -33.83
CA THR A 181 -5.09 27.28 -33.85
C THR A 181 -4.02 27.86 -32.94
N LYS A 182 -3.54 27.09 -31.95
CA LYS A 182 -2.60 27.50 -30.87
C LYS A 182 -3.19 28.59 -29.95
N GLU A 183 -4.47 28.76 -29.97
CA GLU A 183 -5.18 29.67 -29.08
C GLU A 183 -5.45 29.02 -27.71
N SER A 184 -5.51 29.85 -26.66
CA SER A 184 -5.90 29.41 -25.34
C SER A 184 -7.37 28.99 -25.31
N THR A 185 -7.65 27.87 -24.67
CA THR A 185 -9.00 27.34 -24.50
C THR A 185 -9.12 26.65 -23.14
N VAL A 186 -10.27 26.07 -22.83
CA VAL A 186 -10.49 25.24 -21.66
C VAL A 186 -10.68 23.79 -22.08
N SER A 187 -10.34 22.86 -21.17
CA SER A 187 -10.57 21.43 -21.37
C SER A 187 -12.06 21.16 -21.66
N PHE A 188 -12.34 20.17 -22.47
CA PHE A 188 -13.73 19.79 -22.74
C PHE A 188 -14.31 18.96 -21.61
N LYS A 189 -15.63 18.98 -21.45
CA LYS A 189 -16.36 18.19 -20.47
C LYS A 189 -16.33 16.72 -20.86
N GLU A 190 -15.92 15.86 -19.92
CA GLU A 190 -16.09 14.41 -20.03
C GLU A 190 -16.81 13.87 -18.79
N ARG A 191 -17.61 12.81 -19.00
CA ARG A 191 -18.14 12.05 -17.87
C ARG A 191 -16.97 11.38 -17.15
N THR A 192 -16.87 11.64 -15.87
CA THR A 192 -15.82 11.05 -15.03
C THR A 192 -16.40 10.70 -13.66
N ASP A 193 -15.77 9.76 -12.99
CA ASP A 193 -16.02 9.49 -11.58
C ASP A 193 -15.34 10.56 -10.72
N VAL A 194 -15.86 10.81 -9.53
CA VAL A 194 -15.26 11.78 -8.60
C VAL A 194 -13.91 11.29 -8.11
N THR A 195 -13.78 9.98 -7.89
CA THR A 195 -12.54 9.37 -7.41
C THR A 195 -12.43 7.91 -7.87
N ALA A 196 -11.19 7.43 -8.00
CA ALA A 196 -10.88 6.02 -8.25
C ALA A 196 -10.02 5.41 -7.11
N VAL A 197 -9.86 6.10 -5.99
CA VAL A 197 -8.98 5.69 -4.89
C VAL A 197 -9.36 4.33 -4.30
N PRO A 198 -10.64 4.00 -4.01
CA PRO A 198 -11.01 2.68 -3.51
C PRO A 198 -10.65 1.54 -4.47
N ALA A 199 -10.90 1.74 -5.77
CA ALA A 199 -10.53 0.76 -6.81
C ALA A 199 -9.00 0.62 -6.94
N MET A 200 -8.25 1.73 -6.85
CA MET A 200 -6.80 1.71 -6.83
C MET A 200 -6.25 0.90 -5.65
N GLY A 201 -6.92 0.89 -4.50
CA GLY A 201 -6.56 0.07 -3.35
C GLY A 201 -6.50 -1.42 -3.69
N VAL A 202 -7.53 -1.95 -4.37
CA VAL A 202 -7.59 -3.36 -4.80
C VAL A 202 -6.48 -3.67 -5.82
N VAL A 203 -6.21 -2.73 -6.73
CA VAL A 203 -5.10 -2.88 -7.70
C VAL A 203 -3.75 -2.89 -6.97
N ALA A 204 -3.55 -1.98 -6.01
CA ALA A 204 -2.31 -1.91 -5.22
C ALA A 204 -2.07 -3.19 -4.41
N GLU A 205 -3.11 -3.73 -3.79
CA GLU A 205 -3.13 -5.01 -3.08
C GLU A 205 -2.66 -6.16 -3.99
N THR A 206 -3.22 -6.23 -5.19
CA THR A 206 -2.82 -7.22 -6.20
C THR A 206 -1.36 -7.04 -6.66
N MET A 207 -0.90 -5.80 -6.84
CA MET A 207 0.49 -5.52 -7.23
C MET A 207 1.48 -5.91 -6.13
N VAL A 208 1.16 -5.68 -4.86
CA VAL A 208 1.95 -6.16 -3.72
C VAL A 208 1.99 -7.69 -3.71
N ALA A 209 0.84 -8.35 -3.91
CA ALA A 209 0.74 -9.81 -3.97
C ALA A 209 1.63 -10.40 -5.08
N LEU A 210 1.63 -9.79 -6.27
CA LEU A 210 2.47 -10.23 -7.40
C LEU A 210 3.96 -10.11 -7.08
N VAL A 211 4.39 -9.02 -6.45
CA VAL A 211 5.79 -8.83 -6.04
C VAL A 211 6.20 -9.87 -5.01
N LEU A 212 5.40 -10.06 -3.96
CA LEU A 212 5.70 -11.03 -2.90
C LEU A 212 5.70 -12.46 -3.43
N ALA A 213 4.76 -12.82 -4.32
CA ALA A 213 4.72 -14.14 -4.94
C ALA A 213 5.96 -14.41 -5.82
N ALA A 214 6.39 -13.41 -6.60
CA ALA A 214 7.58 -13.51 -7.42
C ALA A 214 8.85 -13.67 -6.55
N GLU A 215 8.98 -12.91 -5.48
CA GLU A 215 10.11 -12.99 -4.57
C GLU A 215 10.12 -14.30 -3.76
N ALA A 216 8.95 -14.78 -3.33
CA ALA A 216 8.82 -16.08 -2.68
C ALA A 216 9.24 -17.21 -3.63
N GLN A 217 8.77 -17.18 -4.89
CA GLN A 217 9.17 -18.15 -5.91
C GLN A 217 10.68 -18.10 -6.18
N ARG A 218 11.26 -16.91 -6.27
CA ARG A 218 12.71 -16.73 -6.47
C ARG A 218 13.51 -17.29 -5.29
N LYS A 219 13.02 -17.08 -4.06
CA LYS A 219 13.74 -17.46 -2.84
C LYS A 219 13.62 -18.94 -2.55
N PHE A 220 12.43 -19.51 -2.60
CA PHE A 220 12.16 -20.88 -2.20
C PHE A 220 12.22 -21.87 -3.38
N GLY A 221 11.89 -21.41 -4.60
CA GLY A 221 11.98 -22.22 -5.81
C GLY A 221 11.11 -23.45 -5.80
N GLY A 222 11.47 -24.43 -6.63
CA GLY A 222 10.77 -25.69 -6.82
C GLY A 222 9.90 -25.71 -8.07
N ASP A 223 9.73 -26.91 -8.66
CA ASP A 223 8.91 -27.14 -9.84
C ASP A 223 7.47 -27.55 -9.47
N SER A 224 7.22 -27.78 -8.18
CA SER A 224 5.91 -28.13 -7.65
C SER A 224 5.59 -27.32 -6.39
N LEU A 225 4.30 -27.21 -6.08
CA LEU A 225 3.83 -26.54 -4.88
C LEU A 225 4.37 -27.21 -3.60
N SER A 226 4.44 -28.55 -3.58
CA SER A 226 4.98 -29.30 -2.45
C SER A 226 6.47 -29.03 -2.20
N GLU A 227 7.25 -28.87 -3.27
CA GLU A 227 8.67 -28.47 -3.15
C GLU A 227 8.79 -27.04 -2.64
N PHE A 228 8.01 -26.12 -3.17
CA PHE A 228 8.00 -24.74 -2.75
C PHE A 228 7.69 -24.59 -1.25
N VAL A 229 6.63 -25.24 -0.75
CA VAL A 229 6.23 -25.19 0.67
C VAL A 229 7.32 -25.81 1.54
N ARG A 230 7.78 -27.03 1.20
CA ARG A 230 8.88 -27.71 1.92
C ARG A 230 10.15 -26.85 2.02
N ASN A 231 10.52 -26.16 0.92
CA ASN A 231 11.71 -25.31 0.90
C ASN A 231 11.53 -24.06 1.77
N ALA A 232 10.31 -23.48 1.79
CA ALA A 232 9.98 -22.36 2.66
C ALA A 232 10.03 -22.77 4.13
N GLU A 233 9.42 -23.90 4.49
CA GLU A 233 9.46 -24.46 5.86
C GLU A 233 10.89 -24.75 6.31
N ALA A 234 11.69 -25.41 5.47
CA ALA A 234 13.09 -25.69 5.76
C ALA A 234 13.91 -24.42 5.98
N TYR A 235 13.67 -23.37 5.20
CA TYR A 235 14.32 -22.08 5.39
C TYR A 235 13.89 -21.43 6.73
N THR A 236 12.59 -21.39 7.01
CA THR A 236 12.05 -20.78 8.24
C THR A 236 12.60 -21.49 9.49
N ALA A 237 12.73 -22.83 9.45
CA ALA A 237 13.29 -23.60 10.55
C ALA A 237 14.79 -23.33 10.84
N THR A 238 15.49 -22.62 9.94
CA THR A 238 16.89 -22.23 10.15
C THR A 238 17.05 -20.82 10.75
N LEU A 239 15.95 -20.07 10.86
CA LEU A 239 15.98 -18.75 11.47
C LEU A 239 16.17 -18.88 12.99
N PRO A 240 16.90 -17.91 13.60
CA PRO A 240 17.20 -17.96 15.04
C PRO A 240 15.97 -17.76 15.92
#